data_2a711124338963bd3c0aa375a17c2167
#
_entry.id   2a711124338963bd3c0aa375a17c2167
#
_cell.length_a   1.000
_cell.length_b   1.000
_cell.length_c   1.000
_cell.angle_alpha   90.00
_cell.angle_beta   90.00
_cell.angle_gamma   90.00
#
_symmetry.space_group_name_H-M   'P 1'
#
loop_
_entity.id
_entity.type
_entity.pdbx_description
1 polymer ?
#
loop_
_entity_poly.entity_id
_entity_poly.type
_entity_poly.pdbx_seq_one_letter_code
_entity_poly.pdbx_strand_id
1 'polypeptide(L)'
;MMEFKLVSTNGLSLGRLLVSSTSGMRMIGYFLPDRDFDLYGKLFREHEQAVNEQLFIEEERLMKEIDSLGLYVVGPSPRTESLSIENLQIMEGGVSFKLVTVLSAIESVTLGESKL
;
A
#
# COMPACT_ATOMS: atom_id res chain seq x y z
N MET A 1 11.54 12.41 -4.67
CA MET A 1 10.67 11.61 -3.78
C MET A 1 9.27 11.61 -4.34
N MET A 2 8.64 10.45 -4.42
CA MET A 2 7.28 10.35 -4.93
C MET A 2 6.30 10.45 -3.76
N GLU A 3 5.19 11.11 -4.00
CA GLU A 3 4.16 11.24 -2.97
C GLU A 3 2.87 10.62 -3.46
N PHE A 4 2.32 9.68 -2.69
CA PHE A 4 1.02 9.07 -2.94
C PHE A 4 0.09 9.42 -1.80
N LYS A 5 -1.22 9.34 -2.08
CA LYS A 5 -2.23 9.46 -1.04
C LYS A 5 -2.80 8.07 -0.78
N LEU A 6 -2.88 7.66 0.48
CA LEU A 6 -3.50 6.39 0.87
C LEU A 6 -4.98 6.63 1.09
N VAL A 7 -5.83 5.81 0.45
CA VAL A 7 -7.26 6.04 0.42
C VAL A 7 -8.00 4.76 0.75
N SER A 8 -9.10 4.86 1.48
CA SER A 8 -9.95 3.73 1.80
C SER A 8 -10.96 3.47 0.68
N THR A 9 -11.63 2.32 0.75
CA THR A 9 -12.59 1.94 -0.29
C THR A 9 -13.75 2.92 -0.42
N ASN A 10 -14.07 3.65 0.65
CA ASN A 10 -15.14 4.64 0.57
C ASN A 10 -14.61 6.06 0.35
N GLY A 11 -13.36 6.18 -0.09
CA GLY A 11 -12.83 7.45 -0.53
C GLY A 11 -12.22 8.34 0.53
N LEU A 12 -12.06 7.85 1.76
CA LEU A 12 -11.46 8.64 2.82
C LEU A 12 -9.93 8.69 2.66
N SER A 13 -9.37 9.88 2.75
CA SER A 13 -7.92 10.03 2.76
C SER A 13 -7.38 9.60 4.12
N LEU A 14 -6.49 8.62 4.11
CA LEU A 14 -5.91 8.10 5.35
C LEU A 14 -4.54 8.68 5.64
N GLY A 15 -3.91 9.33 4.65
CA GLY A 15 -2.62 9.93 4.86
C GLY A 15 -1.82 9.98 3.58
N ARG A 16 -0.57 10.42 3.71
CA ARG A 16 0.34 10.55 2.58
C ARG A 16 1.50 9.58 2.71
N LEU A 17 1.90 9.02 1.59
CA LEU A 17 3.01 8.07 1.52
C LEU A 17 4.13 8.75 0.74
N LEU A 18 5.25 9.01 1.42
CA LEU A 18 6.40 9.68 0.82
C LEU A 18 7.42 8.60 0.49
N VAL A 19 7.45 8.18 -0.77
CA VAL A 19 8.29 7.07 -1.21
C VAL A 19 9.69 7.58 -1.52
N SER A 20 10.68 7.04 -0.83
CA SER A 20 12.07 7.46 -0.97
C SER A 20 12.90 6.46 -1.77
N SER A 21 12.46 5.22 -1.89
CA SER A 21 13.19 4.23 -2.66
C SER A 21 12.25 3.16 -3.16
N THR A 22 12.70 2.42 -4.19
CA THR A 22 11.91 1.34 -4.75
C THR A 22 12.81 0.12 -4.92
N SER A 23 12.19 -1.05 -4.87
CA SER A 23 12.88 -2.30 -5.11
C SER A 23 11.89 -3.18 -5.88
N GLY A 24 12.07 -3.25 -7.20
CA GLY A 24 11.07 -3.87 -8.05
C GLY A 24 9.76 -3.12 -7.97
N MET A 25 8.69 -3.83 -7.64
CA MET A 25 7.37 -3.22 -7.48
C MET A 25 7.13 -2.73 -6.06
N ARG A 26 8.08 -2.93 -5.15
CA ARG A 26 7.91 -2.51 -3.76
C ARG A 26 8.34 -1.07 -3.56
N MET A 27 7.47 -0.29 -2.95
CA MET A 27 7.73 1.10 -2.62
C MET A 27 8.07 1.20 -1.14
N ILE A 28 9.08 1.97 -0.81
CA ILE A 28 9.57 2.09 0.58
C ILE A 28 9.69 3.56 0.91
N GLY A 29 9.20 3.95 2.09
CA GLY A 29 9.28 5.35 2.47
C GLY A 29 8.66 5.62 3.83
N TYR A 30 7.97 6.76 3.92
CA TYR A 30 7.42 7.25 5.19
C TYR A 30 5.92 7.51 5.04
N PHE A 31 5.20 7.38 6.15
CA PHE A 31 3.75 7.58 6.16
C PHE A 31 3.43 8.76 7.08
N LEU A 32 2.65 9.69 6.56
CA LEU A 32 2.15 10.83 7.34
C LEU A 32 0.63 10.67 7.47
N PRO A 33 0.15 10.17 8.61
CA PRO A 33 -1.27 9.82 8.74
C PRO A 33 -2.16 11.05 8.86
N ASP A 34 -3.36 10.92 8.29
CA ASP A 34 -4.45 11.86 8.53
C ASP A 34 -5.27 11.33 9.70
N ARG A 35 -6.24 12.15 10.14
CA ARG A 35 -7.07 11.79 11.29
C ARG A 35 -7.80 10.47 11.08
N ASP A 36 -8.32 10.26 9.86
CA ASP A 36 -9.13 9.08 9.60
C ASP A 36 -8.34 7.78 9.64
N PHE A 37 -7.01 7.86 9.64
CA PHE A 37 -6.20 6.66 9.78
C PHE A 37 -6.42 5.99 11.15
N ASP A 38 -6.88 6.72 12.13
CA ASP A 38 -7.13 6.14 13.46
C ASP A 38 -8.10 4.95 13.38
N LEU A 39 -8.96 4.93 12.38
CA LEU A 39 -9.88 3.80 12.19
C LEU A 39 -9.13 2.49 11.97
N TYR A 40 -7.93 2.55 11.46
CA TYR A 40 -7.16 1.37 11.08
C TYR A 40 -5.89 1.19 11.92
N GLY A 41 -5.55 2.19 12.73
CA GLY A 41 -4.26 2.20 13.42
C GLY A 41 -3.99 0.98 14.27
N LYS A 42 -5.04 0.45 14.93
CA LYS A 42 -4.85 -0.70 15.79
C LYS A 42 -4.41 -1.92 14.98
N LEU A 43 -5.02 -2.14 13.82
CA LEU A 43 -4.68 -3.28 12.99
C LEU A 43 -3.21 -3.23 12.55
N PHE A 44 -2.76 -2.06 12.12
CA PHE A 44 -1.37 -1.91 11.69
C PHE A 44 -0.40 -2.06 12.84
N ARG A 45 -0.76 -1.60 14.03
CA ARG A 45 0.11 -1.79 15.21
C ARG A 45 0.19 -3.26 15.59
N GLU A 46 -0.93 -3.99 15.51
CA GLU A 46 -0.90 -5.41 15.79
C GLU A 46 -0.03 -6.15 14.79
N HIS A 47 -0.09 -5.74 13.52
CA HIS A 47 0.76 -6.37 12.52
C HIS A 47 2.23 -6.07 12.81
N GLU A 48 2.57 -4.84 13.14
CA GLU A 48 3.95 -4.50 13.46
C GLU A 48 4.45 -5.32 14.64
N GLN A 49 3.61 -5.49 15.67
CA GLN A 49 4.00 -6.27 16.83
C GLN A 49 4.26 -7.72 16.45
N ALA A 50 3.41 -8.29 15.61
CA ALA A 50 3.59 -9.67 15.18
C ALA A 50 4.90 -9.84 14.41
N VAL A 51 5.24 -8.87 13.56
CA VAL A 51 6.49 -8.90 12.83
C VAL A 51 7.68 -8.84 13.79
N ASN A 52 7.62 -7.91 14.74
CA ASN A 52 8.73 -7.71 15.68
C ASN A 52 8.94 -8.92 16.59
N GLU A 53 7.88 -9.63 16.91
CA GLU A 53 7.97 -10.81 17.76
C GLU A 53 8.09 -12.10 16.97
N GLN A 54 8.19 -11.99 15.65
CA GLN A 54 8.39 -13.13 14.76
C GLN A 54 7.27 -14.17 14.88
N LEU A 55 6.05 -13.68 15.05
CA LEU A 55 4.87 -14.55 15.14
C LEU A 55 4.34 -14.74 13.72
N PHE A 56 4.92 -15.69 12.98
CA PHE A 56 4.70 -15.79 11.55
C PHE A 56 3.26 -16.11 11.17
N ILE A 57 2.59 -16.97 11.93
CA ILE A 57 1.20 -17.32 11.64
C ILE A 57 0.31 -16.11 11.87
N GLU A 58 0.53 -15.41 12.96
CA GLU A 58 -0.24 -14.22 13.28
C GLU A 58 0.02 -13.10 12.29
N GLU A 59 1.27 -12.95 11.89
CA GLU A 59 1.61 -11.94 10.90
C GLU A 59 0.90 -12.20 9.57
N GLU A 60 0.87 -13.46 9.15
CA GLU A 60 0.21 -13.80 7.89
C GLU A 60 -1.29 -13.53 7.97
N ARG A 61 -1.91 -13.87 9.09
CA ARG A 61 -3.33 -13.61 9.30
C ARG A 61 -3.63 -12.12 9.24
N LEU A 62 -2.82 -11.32 9.92
CA LEU A 62 -3.02 -9.89 9.96
C LEU A 62 -2.77 -9.25 8.59
N MET A 63 -1.78 -9.74 7.84
CA MET A 63 -1.53 -9.21 6.50
C MET A 63 -2.70 -9.50 5.57
N LYS A 64 -3.29 -10.68 5.67
CA LYS A 64 -4.49 -10.97 4.87
C LYS A 64 -5.63 -10.04 5.24
N GLU A 65 -5.77 -9.74 6.51
CA GLU A 65 -6.80 -8.82 6.96
C GLU A 65 -6.55 -7.42 6.39
N ILE A 66 -5.30 -6.96 6.42
CA ILE A 66 -4.94 -5.66 5.86
C ILE A 66 -5.23 -5.63 4.36
N ASP A 67 -4.81 -6.68 3.63
CA ASP A 67 -5.06 -6.73 2.19
C ASP A 67 -6.56 -6.71 1.88
N SER A 68 -7.37 -7.31 2.75
CA SER A 68 -8.80 -7.38 2.51
C SER A 68 -9.51 -6.05 2.72
N LEU A 69 -8.85 -5.07 3.32
CA LEU A 69 -9.43 -3.74 3.49
C LEU A 69 -9.63 -3.03 2.16
N GLY A 70 -8.90 -3.43 1.12
CA GLY A 70 -9.05 -2.80 -0.17
C GLY A 70 -8.52 -1.38 -0.25
N LEU A 71 -7.54 -1.05 0.59
CA LEU A 71 -6.92 0.27 0.52
C LEU A 71 -6.17 0.41 -0.79
N TYR A 72 -6.14 1.65 -1.30
CA TYR A 72 -5.42 1.90 -2.55
C TYR A 72 -4.69 3.23 -2.43
N VAL A 73 -3.85 3.53 -3.41
CA VAL A 73 -3.12 4.79 -3.42
C VAL A 73 -3.49 5.60 -4.65
N VAL A 74 -3.36 6.91 -4.53
CA VAL A 74 -3.58 7.84 -5.62
C VAL A 74 -2.28 8.60 -5.84
N GLY A 75 -1.85 8.67 -7.09
CA GLY A 75 -0.64 9.37 -7.41
C GLY A 75 0.32 8.51 -8.20
N PRO A 76 1.60 8.88 -8.28
CA PRO A 76 2.25 9.95 -7.50
C PRO A 76 1.85 11.33 -7.98
N SER A 77 1.92 12.26 -7.06
CA SER A 77 1.63 13.66 -7.35
C SER A 77 2.51 14.17 -8.48
N PRO A 78 2.00 14.98 -9.41
CA PRO A 78 0.67 15.59 -9.45
C PRO A 78 -0.42 14.73 -10.10
N ARG A 79 -0.14 13.47 -10.37
CA ARG A 79 -1.13 12.58 -10.97
C ARG A 79 -2.22 12.22 -9.98
N THR A 80 -3.37 11.82 -10.50
CA THR A 80 -4.49 11.43 -9.65
C THR A 80 -4.96 10.02 -9.97
N GLU A 81 -4.10 9.20 -10.55
CA GLU A 81 -4.45 7.82 -10.87
C GLU A 81 -4.60 6.99 -9.61
N SER A 82 -5.61 6.13 -9.62
CA SER A 82 -5.82 5.20 -8.52
C SER A 82 -5.09 3.90 -8.83
N LEU A 83 -4.29 3.43 -7.91
CA LEU A 83 -3.45 2.24 -8.10
C LEU A 83 -3.71 1.26 -6.97
N SER A 84 -3.93 0.00 -7.33
CA SER A 84 -4.11 -1.05 -6.33
C SER A 84 -2.78 -1.40 -5.69
N ILE A 85 -2.82 -1.75 -4.42
CA ILE A 85 -1.62 -2.14 -3.68
C ILE A 85 -1.87 -3.41 -2.91
N GLU A 86 -0.78 -4.06 -2.53
CA GLU A 86 -0.84 -5.22 -1.65
C GLU A 86 0.36 -5.19 -0.71
N ASN A 87 0.30 -5.99 0.34
CA ASN A 87 1.37 -6.11 1.33
C ASN A 87 1.73 -4.77 1.94
N LEU A 88 0.72 -3.97 2.29
CA LEU A 88 0.95 -2.68 2.92
C LEU A 88 1.38 -2.89 4.36
N GLN A 89 2.56 -2.40 4.70
CA GLN A 89 3.11 -2.47 6.05
C GLN A 89 3.38 -1.05 6.53
N ILE A 90 2.70 -0.66 7.60
CA ILE A 90 2.91 0.65 8.21
C ILE A 90 3.46 0.41 9.60
N MET A 91 4.71 0.81 9.80
CA MET A 91 5.41 0.58 11.05
C MET A 91 6.04 1.88 11.51
N GLU A 92 6.51 1.89 12.74
CA GLU A 92 7.10 3.10 13.30
C GLU A 92 8.26 3.59 12.46
N GLY A 93 9.04 2.66 11.91
CA GLY A 93 10.21 3.02 11.13
C GLY A 93 9.96 3.36 9.67
N GLY A 94 8.73 3.21 9.18
CA GLY A 94 8.44 3.53 7.79
C GLY A 94 7.29 2.72 7.23
N VAL A 95 7.09 2.87 5.93
CA VAL A 95 6.01 2.21 5.22
C VAL A 95 6.56 1.48 4.01
N SER A 96 5.96 0.34 3.66
CA SER A 96 6.26 -0.32 2.40
C SER A 96 4.99 -0.93 1.84
N PHE A 97 4.92 -1.01 0.51
CA PHE A 97 3.78 -1.61 -0.17
C PHE A 97 4.19 -1.98 -1.58
N LYS A 98 3.40 -2.84 -2.21
CA LYS A 98 3.64 -3.25 -3.59
C LYS A 98 2.54 -2.72 -4.48
N LEU A 99 2.91 -2.21 -5.65
CA LEU A 99 1.95 -1.78 -6.65
C LEU A 99 1.49 -2.98 -7.47
N VAL A 100 0.18 -3.13 -7.61
CA VAL A 100 -0.40 -4.25 -8.35
C VAL A 100 -0.90 -3.79 -9.71
N THR A 101 -1.53 -2.63 -9.75
CA THR A 101 -2.19 -2.14 -10.94
C THR A 101 -1.25 -2.00 -12.12
N VAL A 102 0.01 -1.67 -11.87
CA VAL A 102 0.97 -1.47 -12.95
C VAL A 102 1.11 -2.73 -13.78
N LEU A 103 1.22 -3.89 -13.12
CA LEU A 103 1.33 -5.15 -13.84
C LEU A 103 0.10 -5.43 -14.67
N SER A 104 -1.06 -5.20 -14.11
CA SER A 104 -2.30 -5.42 -14.83
C SER A 104 -2.37 -4.56 -16.08
N ALA A 105 -1.99 -3.31 -15.97
CA ALA A 105 -2.02 -2.40 -17.09
C ALA A 105 -1.06 -2.86 -18.19
N ILE A 106 0.11 -3.30 -17.82
CA ILE A 106 1.09 -3.78 -18.78
C ILE A 106 0.58 -5.01 -19.48
N GLU A 107 0.01 -5.93 -18.75
CA GLU A 107 -0.56 -7.13 -19.36
C GLU A 107 -1.64 -6.79 -20.36
N SER A 108 -2.50 -5.88 -20.01
CA SER A 108 -3.57 -5.50 -20.91
C SER A 108 -3.04 -4.95 -22.22
N VAL A 109 -2.05 -4.10 -22.13
CA VAL A 109 -1.46 -3.52 -23.32
C VAL A 109 -0.82 -4.59 -24.17
N THR A 110 -0.05 -5.47 -23.55
CA THR A 110 0.62 -6.52 -24.28
C THR A 110 -0.37 -7.40 -25.03
N LEU A 111 -1.41 -7.83 -24.33
CA LEU A 111 -2.40 -8.67 -24.97
C LEU A 111 -3.12 -7.95 -26.09
N GLY A 112 -3.32 -6.67 -25.92
CA GLY A 112 -4.04 -5.90 -26.91
C GLY A 112 -3.30 -5.76 -28.20
N GLU A 113 -1.98 -5.82 -28.18
CA GLU A 113 -1.24 -5.59 -29.37
C GLU A 113 -0.54 -6.79 -29.86
N SER A 114 -0.35 -7.74 -29.06
CA SER A 114 0.38 -8.84 -29.56
C SER A 114 -0.39 -9.55 -30.53
N LYS A 115 -0.74 -9.15 -30.73
CA LYS A 115 -1.08 -9.79 -31.49
C LYS A 115 -1.13 -9.27 -32.44
N LEU A 116 -0.84 -8.79 -32.19
CA LEU A 116 -0.85 -8.20 -32.92
C LEU A 116 -0.56 -8.31 -33.73
#